data_4ea94feef09b9972da0c60eca9ad8284
#
_entry.id   4ea94feef09b9972da0c60eca9ad8284
#
_cell.length_a   1.000
_cell.length_b   1.000
_cell.length_c   1.000
_cell.angle_alpha   90.00
_cell.angle_beta   90.00
_cell.angle_gamma   90.00
#
_symmetry.space_group_name_H-M   'P 1'
#
loop_
_entity.id
_entity.type
_entity.pdbx_description
1 polymer ?
#
loop_
_entity_poly.entity_id
_entity_poly.type
_entity_poly.pdbx_seq_one_letter_code
_entity_poly.pdbx_strand_id
1 'polypeptide(L)'
;MKLRLLLIGLLTLITSVTFASELSHWKPLLSVDELHELLEEDPFAATVVDIRALDAKEPDASYNAGHIPGAISSPYATWRGQPDNPGKFITQDKLTWLVQALGAEADTPVVVVHRGDSYSDFGAAARVYWSLKTAGLTNLAILNGGFQAWKQAGLPISTELETPLPSDFPAQIQPHWLAQTAEVEAYLNKPGVEVLDARPDSFFAGLSWHPAASKPGTIAGAVAFDNERWFHSGGPLLESPERLQ
;
A
#
# COMPACT_ATOMS: atom_id res chain seq x y z
N MET A 1 -58.31 -23.01 -39.79
CA MET A 1 -57.31 -21.93 -39.95
C MET A 1 -56.67 -21.72 -38.60
N LYS A 2 -55.45 -22.26 -38.36
CA LYS A 2 -54.75 -22.20 -37.08
C LYS A 2 -53.68 -21.16 -37.17
N LEU A 3 -53.83 -20.05 -36.43
CA LEU A 3 -52.86 -18.95 -36.33
C LEU A 3 -51.73 -19.39 -35.39
N ARG A 4 -50.51 -19.50 -35.89
CA ARG A 4 -49.31 -19.76 -35.08
C ARG A 4 -48.72 -18.40 -34.71
N LEU A 5 -48.77 -18.04 -33.43
CA LEU A 5 -47.97 -16.94 -32.87
C LEU A 5 -46.51 -17.37 -32.78
N LEU A 6 -45.65 -16.65 -33.49
CA LEU A 6 -44.19 -16.73 -33.35
C LEU A 6 -43.80 -15.77 -32.22
N LEU A 7 -43.34 -16.34 -31.09
CA LEU A 7 -42.72 -15.56 -30.01
C LEU A 7 -41.26 -15.36 -30.40
N ILE A 8 -40.87 -14.13 -30.80
CA ILE A 8 -39.48 -13.74 -30.98
C ILE A 8 -38.93 -13.33 -29.60
N GLY A 9 -38.19 -14.25 -29.00
CA GLY A 9 -37.42 -13.97 -27.78
C GLY A 9 -36.27 -13.04 -28.11
N LEU A 10 -36.33 -11.80 -27.63
CA LEU A 10 -35.22 -10.85 -27.68
C LEU A 10 -34.20 -11.25 -26.62
N LEU A 11 -33.15 -11.94 -27.04
CA LEU A 11 -32.00 -12.29 -26.19
C LEU A 11 -31.16 -11.04 -26.04
N THR A 12 -31.34 -10.27 -24.95
CA THR A 12 -30.45 -9.20 -24.56
C THR A 12 -29.14 -9.84 -24.09
N LEU A 13 -28.13 -9.87 -24.97
CA LEU A 13 -26.74 -10.10 -24.57
C LEU A 13 -26.32 -8.93 -23.69
N ILE A 14 -26.33 -9.12 -22.39
CA ILE A 14 -25.61 -8.24 -21.45
C ILE A 14 -24.14 -8.53 -21.69
N THR A 15 -23.48 -7.68 -22.45
CA THR A 15 -22.04 -7.67 -22.57
C THR A 15 -21.48 -7.24 -21.23
N SER A 16 -21.05 -8.21 -20.44
CA SER A 16 -20.11 -8.02 -19.33
C SER A 16 -18.78 -7.57 -19.93
N VAL A 17 -18.70 -6.31 -20.37
CA VAL A 17 -17.47 -5.72 -20.89
C VAL A 17 -16.57 -5.39 -19.69
N THR A 18 -15.73 -6.32 -19.33
CA THR A 18 -14.29 -6.14 -19.29
C THR A 18 -13.72 -5.19 -18.24
N PHE A 19 -14.03 -5.38 -16.93
CA PHE A 19 -13.14 -4.93 -15.85
C PHE A 19 -11.77 -5.64 -15.90
N ALA A 20 -11.68 -6.82 -16.49
CA ALA A 20 -10.43 -7.59 -16.62
C ALA A 20 -9.39 -6.97 -17.55
N SER A 21 -9.76 -6.06 -18.48
CA SER A 21 -8.80 -5.44 -19.40
C SER A 21 -8.11 -4.21 -18.80
N GLU A 22 -8.73 -3.52 -17.85
CA GLU A 22 -8.14 -2.32 -17.22
C GLU A 22 -7.11 -2.68 -16.16
N LEU A 23 -7.28 -3.79 -15.44
CA LEU A 23 -6.31 -4.27 -14.46
C LEU A 23 -4.98 -4.74 -15.07
N SER A 24 -4.93 -4.99 -16.38
CA SER A 24 -3.67 -5.32 -17.08
C SER A 24 -2.63 -4.20 -17.05
N HIS A 25 -3.02 -2.98 -16.67
CA HIS A 25 -2.18 -1.79 -16.58
C HIS A 25 -2.08 -1.22 -15.15
N TRP A 26 -2.49 -1.99 -14.12
CA TRP A 26 -2.40 -1.54 -12.74
C TRP A 26 -0.96 -1.21 -12.36
N LYS A 27 -0.76 0.00 -11.84
CA LYS A 27 0.57 0.52 -11.46
C LYS A 27 0.75 0.47 -9.94
N PRO A 28 1.96 0.22 -9.46
CA PRO A 28 2.24 0.23 -8.02
C PRO A 28 2.22 1.63 -7.38
N LEU A 29 2.13 2.67 -8.20
CA LEU A 29 2.09 4.06 -7.79
C LEU A 29 1.02 4.77 -8.62
N LEU A 30 0.06 5.40 -7.96
CA LEU A 30 -0.97 6.23 -8.60
C LEU A 30 -0.74 7.70 -8.27
N SER A 31 -0.92 8.58 -9.23
CA SER A 31 -1.08 10.01 -9.00
C SER A 31 -2.45 10.31 -8.40
N VAL A 32 -2.61 11.54 -7.90
CA VAL A 32 -3.89 12.02 -7.38
C VAL A 32 -4.97 12.01 -8.47
N ASP A 33 -4.62 12.46 -9.68
CA ASP A 33 -5.56 12.52 -10.80
C ASP A 33 -6.01 11.10 -11.21
N GLU A 34 -5.08 10.14 -11.33
CA GLU A 34 -5.40 8.75 -11.66
C GLU A 34 -6.33 8.10 -10.63
N LEU A 35 -6.10 8.33 -9.33
CA LEU A 35 -6.99 7.82 -8.29
C LEU A 35 -8.35 8.51 -8.32
N HIS A 36 -8.37 9.83 -8.54
CA HIS A 36 -9.62 10.60 -8.63
C HIS A 36 -10.48 10.11 -9.79
N GLU A 37 -9.92 10.03 -11.01
CA GLU A 37 -10.61 9.52 -12.19
C GLU A 37 -11.17 8.11 -11.95
N LEU A 38 -10.36 7.22 -11.35
CA LEU A 38 -10.78 5.85 -11.02
C LEU A 38 -12.01 5.83 -10.09
N LEU A 39 -12.03 6.66 -9.05
CA LEU A 39 -13.12 6.71 -8.07
C LEU A 39 -14.35 7.49 -8.57
N GLU A 40 -14.17 8.43 -9.52
CA GLU A 40 -15.29 9.11 -10.19
C GLU A 40 -16.05 8.16 -11.14
N GLU A 41 -15.33 7.27 -11.82
CA GLU A 41 -15.93 6.27 -12.71
C GLU A 41 -16.66 5.18 -11.90
N ASP A 42 -16.02 4.65 -10.87
CA ASP A 42 -16.61 3.68 -9.95
C ASP A 42 -16.06 3.88 -8.53
N PRO A 43 -16.87 4.35 -7.56
CA PRO A 43 -16.44 4.51 -6.16
C PRO A 43 -15.95 3.23 -5.49
N PHE A 44 -16.21 2.06 -6.08
CA PHE A 44 -15.78 0.74 -5.60
C PHE A 44 -14.68 0.11 -6.44
N ALA A 45 -14.12 0.84 -7.41
CA ALA A 45 -13.05 0.34 -8.28
C ALA A 45 -11.79 -0.07 -7.52
N ALA A 46 -11.54 0.52 -6.35
CA ALA A 46 -10.44 0.16 -5.46
C ALA A 46 -10.81 0.34 -3.98
N THR A 47 -10.27 -0.52 -3.14
CA THR A 47 -10.27 -0.32 -1.69
C THR A 47 -9.19 0.71 -1.33
N VAL A 48 -9.59 1.91 -0.95
CA VAL A 48 -8.68 2.96 -0.49
C VAL A 48 -8.41 2.75 1.01
N VAL A 49 -7.15 2.56 1.38
CA VAL A 49 -6.72 2.26 2.76
C VAL A 49 -5.93 3.43 3.32
N ASP A 50 -6.53 4.20 4.22
CA ASP A 50 -5.88 5.32 4.90
C ASP A 50 -5.16 4.80 6.14
N ILE A 51 -3.83 4.96 6.16
CA ILE A 51 -2.97 4.46 7.25
C ILE A 51 -2.63 5.50 8.31
N ARG A 52 -3.23 6.71 8.24
CA ARG A 52 -3.08 7.73 9.27
C ARG A 52 -3.69 7.28 10.59
N ALA A 53 -3.32 7.92 11.70
CA ALA A 53 -3.99 7.68 12.97
C ALA A 53 -5.48 8.08 12.89
N LEU A 54 -6.34 7.42 13.66
CA LEU A 54 -7.75 7.79 13.75
C LEU A 54 -7.89 9.22 14.26
N ASP A 55 -7.21 9.52 15.36
CA ASP A 55 -7.16 10.84 15.99
C ASP A 55 -5.71 11.29 16.15
N ALA A 56 -5.44 12.54 15.89
CA ALA A 56 -4.14 13.16 16.08
C ALA A 56 -4.31 14.53 16.71
N LYS A 57 -3.24 15.05 17.37
CA LYS A 57 -3.26 16.40 17.94
C LYS A 57 -3.41 17.47 16.86
N GLU A 58 -2.89 17.22 15.68
CA GLU A 58 -3.02 18.07 14.50
C GLU A 58 -4.21 17.58 13.67
N PRO A 59 -5.25 18.41 13.44
CA PRO A 59 -6.45 17.98 12.72
C PRO A 59 -6.16 17.30 11.38
N ASP A 60 -5.26 17.87 10.57
CA ASP A 60 -4.92 17.36 9.25
C ASP A 60 -4.14 16.03 9.28
N ALA A 61 -3.68 15.60 10.46
CA ALA A 61 -2.92 14.36 10.63
C ALA A 61 -3.80 13.15 10.93
N SER A 62 -5.12 13.34 11.11
CA SER A 62 -6.03 12.26 11.50
C SER A 62 -7.02 11.89 10.39
N TYR A 63 -7.39 10.61 10.37
CA TYR A 63 -8.45 10.11 9.51
C TYR A 63 -9.81 10.75 9.84
N ASN A 64 -10.14 10.86 11.14
CA ASN A 64 -11.43 11.40 11.58
C ASN A 64 -11.65 12.87 11.22
N ALA A 65 -10.57 13.65 11.07
CA ALA A 65 -10.67 15.05 10.67
C ALA A 65 -10.94 15.24 9.16
N GLY A 66 -10.78 14.18 8.38
CA GLY A 66 -11.08 14.15 6.96
C GLY A 66 -10.21 13.15 6.22
N HIS A 67 -10.79 12.46 5.26
CA HIS A 67 -10.15 11.43 4.43
C HIS A 67 -10.75 11.42 3.02
N ILE A 68 -10.15 10.68 2.10
CA ILE A 68 -10.69 10.45 0.76
C ILE A 68 -12.05 9.74 0.91
N PRO A 69 -13.12 10.19 0.23
CA PRO A 69 -14.43 9.53 0.31
C PRO A 69 -14.32 8.01 0.05
N GLY A 70 -14.98 7.20 0.87
CA GLY A 70 -14.93 5.74 0.78
C GLY A 70 -13.64 5.10 1.34
N ALA A 71 -12.65 5.88 1.80
CA ALA A 71 -11.43 5.32 2.36
C ALA A 71 -11.67 4.65 3.72
N ILE A 72 -11.07 3.47 3.89
CA ILE A 72 -11.14 2.65 5.10
C ILE A 72 -9.94 3.00 6.00
N SER A 73 -10.20 3.24 7.29
CA SER A 73 -9.14 3.46 8.26
C SER A 73 -8.42 2.17 8.63
N SER A 74 -7.10 2.15 8.45
CA SER A 74 -6.24 1.05 8.91
C SER A 74 -4.90 1.61 9.40
N PRO A 75 -4.84 2.14 10.63
CA PRO A 75 -3.70 2.90 11.13
C PRO A 75 -2.38 2.14 11.04
N TYR A 76 -1.32 2.80 10.58
CA TYR A 76 0.02 2.22 10.36
C TYR A 76 0.54 1.43 11.56
N ALA A 77 0.24 1.88 12.78
CA ALA A 77 0.66 1.20 14.01
C ALA A 77 0.17 -0.27 14.08
N THR A 78 -0.96 -0.58 13.45
CA THR A 78 -1.51 -1.95 13.43
C THR A 78 -0.71 -2.90 12.55
N TRP A 79 0.03 -2.38 11.57
CA TRP A 79 0.87 -3.13 10.62
C TRP A 79 2.29 -3.37 11.12
N ARG A 80 2.59 -2.96 12.34
CA ARG A 80 3.92 -3.08 12.93
C ARG A 80 4.00 -4.22 13.94
N GLY A 81 5.22 -4.67 14.20
CA GLY A 81 5.54 -5.57 15.30
C GLY A 81 5.26 -4.93 16.66
N GLN A 82 5.48 -5.70 17.72
CA GLN A 82 5.32 -5.23 19.10
C GLN A 82 6.30 -4.08 19.43
N PRO A 83 6.04 -3.27 20.45
CA PRO A 83 6.88 -2.11 20.78
C PRO A 83 8.35 -2.43 21.04
N ASP A 84 8.67 -3.64 21.52
CA ASP A 84 10.04 -4.12 21.74
C ASP A 84 10.77 -4.43 20.41
N ASN A 85 10.02 -4.78 19.37
CA ASN A 85 10.57 -4.99 18.04
C ASN A 85 9.59 -4.51 16.94
N PRO A 86 9.44 -3.20 16.77
CA PRO A 86 8.46 -2.64 15.83
C PRO A 86 8.80 -2.91 14.36
N GLY A 87 10.03 -3.30 14.05
CA GLY A 87 10.48 -3.70 12.72
C GLY A 87 10.06 -5.12 12.34
N LYS A 88 9.79 -5.99 13.31
CA LYS A 88 9.39 -7.37 13.05
C LYS A 88 8.12 -7.44 12.23
N PHE A 89 8.06 -8.40 11.28
CA PHE A 89 6.83 -8.67 10.55
C PHE A 89 5.74 -9.18 11.50
N ILE A 90 4.50 -8.81 11.25
CA ILE A 90 3.35 -9.25 12.07
C ILE A 90 3.09 -10.74 11.90
N THR A 91 2.38 -11.34 12.85
CA THR A 91 2.04 -12.76 12.79
C THR A 91 1.07 -13.07 11.65
N GLN A 92 1.05 -14.33 11.20
CA GLN A 92 0.12 -14.82 10.18
C GLN A 92 -1.34 -14.48 10.53
N ASP A 93 -1.77 -14.74 11.75
CA ASP A 93 -3.16 -14.50 12.19
C ASP A 93 -3.51 -13.01 12.14
N LYS A 94 -2.59 -12.15 12.59
CA LYS A 94 -2.79 -10.70 12.54
C LYS A 94 -2.84 -10.20 11.09
N LEU A 95 -1.98 -10.72 10.21
CA LEU A 95 -1.99 -10.39 8.79
C LEU A 95 -3.33 -10.76 8.15
N THR A 96 -3.78 -11.99 8.37
CA THR A 96 -5.08 -12.47 7.87
C THR A 96 -6.22 -11.60 8.37
N TRP A 97 -6.25 -11.33 9.67
CA TRP A 97 -7.28 -10.47 10.26
C TRP A 97 -7.30 -9.06 9.64
N LEU A 98 -6.12 -8.44 9.44
CA LEU A 98 -6.04 -7.11 8.83
C LEU A 98 -6.56 -7.11 7.40
N VAL A 99 -6.18 -8.08 6.57
CA VAL A 99 -6.61 -8.18 5.18
C VAL A 99 -8.13 -8.41 5.09
N GLN A 100 -8.64 -9.33 5.90
CA GLN A 100 -10.09 -9.61 5.96
C GLN A 100 -10.88 -8.39 6.43
N ALA A 101 -10.38 -7.65 7.42
CA ALA A 101 -11.03 -6.43 7.90
C ALA A 101 -11.11 -5.30 6.86
N LEU A 102 -10.24 -5.32 5.83
CA LEU A 102 -10.34 -4.41 4.69
C LEU A 102 -11.38 -4.85 3.65
N GLY A 103 -11.97 -6.03 3.79
CA GLY A 103 -12.83 -6.61 2.76
C GLY A 103 -12.10 -7.03 1.48
N ALA A 104 -10.76 -7.15 1.54
CA ALA A 104 -9.94 -7.41 0.37
C ALA A 104 -9.88 -8.90 0.02
N GLU A 105 -9.91 -9.19 -1.29
CA GLU A 105 -9.68 -10.50 -1.90
C GLU A 105 -8.37 -10.47 -2.70
N ALA A 106 -7.94 -11.61 -3.26
CA ALA A 106 -6.64 -11.76 -3.90
C ALA A 106 -6.35 -10.72 -5.00
N ASP A 107 -7.35 -10.38 -5.79
CA ASP A 107 -7.31 -9.49 -6.93
C ASP A 107 -7.97 -8.13 -6.69
N THR A 108 -8.45 -7.88 -5.47
CA THR A 108 -9.02 -6.58 -5.10
C THR A 108 -7.97 -5.48 -5.30
N PRO A 109 -8.25 -4.46 -6.12
CA PRO A 109 -7.38 -3.29 -6.20
C PRO A 109 -7.34 -2.56 -4.85
N VAL A 110 -6.13 -2.35 -4.32
CA VAL A 110 -5.94 -1.66 -3.03
C VAL A 110 -4.99 -0.48 -3.21
N VAL A 111 -5.41 0.70 -2.78
CA VAL A 111 -4.58 1.91 -2.78
C VAL A 111 -4.28 2.36 -1.35
N VAL A 112 -3.00 2.36 -0.99
CA VAL A 112 -2.55 2.78 0.34
C VAL A 112 -2.32 4.28 0.36
N VAL A 113 -2.98 4.97 1.29
CA VAL A 113 -2.89 6.43 1.46
C VAL A 113 -2.20 6.75 2.79
N HIS A 114 -1.08 7.46 2.70
CA HIS A 114 -0.34 7.99 3.83
C HIS A 114 -0.62 9.49 4.05
N ARG A 115 -0.05 10.09 5.10
CA ARG A 115 -0.25 11.50 5.41
C ARG A 115 0.23 12.41 4.27
N GLY A 116 1.45 12.20 3.79
CA GLY A 116 1.99 12.98 2.67
C GLY A 116 2.83 14.19 3.09
N ASP A 117 3.46 14.17 4.25
CA ASP A 117 4.33 15.26 4.70
C ASP A 117 5.81 15.03 4.36
N SER A 118 6.23 13.75 4.24
CA SER A 118 7.63 13.40 4.09
C SER A 118 7.82 12.04 3.38
N TYR A 119 9.06 11.77 2.95
CA TYR A 119 9.45 10.44 2.47
C TYR A 119 9.24 9.34 3.54
N SER A 120 9.32 9.69 4.82
CA SER A 120 9.07 8.74 5.90
C SER A 120 7.60 8.31 5.97
N ASP A 121 6.66 9.19 5.65
CA ASP A 121 5.24 8.84 5.54
C ASP A 121 5.00 7.88 4.36
N PHE A 122 5.66 8.14 3.24
CA PHE A 122 5.65 7.21 2.11
C PHE A 122 6.24 5.86 2.50
N GLY A 123 7.34 5.85 3.28
CA GLY A 123 7.93 4.62 3.82
C GLY A 123 6.96 3.81 4.69
N ALA A 124 6.07 4.48 5.43
CA ALA A 124 4.99 3.80 6.16
C ALA A 124 3.99 3.13 5.20
N ALA A 125 3.59 3.83 4.11
CA ALA A 125 2.74 3.23 3.07
C ALA A 125 3.44 2.07 2.36
N ALA A 126 4.71 2.20 2.03
CA ALA A 126 5.51 1.12 1.42
C ALA A 126 5.57 -0.13 2.31
N ARG A 127 5.63 0.04 3.66
CA ARG A 127 5.55 -1.08 4.60
C ARG A 127 4.19 -1.78 4.55
N VAL A 128 3.09 -1.03 4.48
CA VAL A 128 1.73 -1.61 4.37
C VAL A 128 1.55 -2.30 3.01
N TYR A 129 1.95 -1.65 1.92
CA TYR A 129 1.99 -2.22 0.58
C TYR A 129 2.73 -3.56 0.55
N TRP A 130 3.95 -3.60 1.12
CA TRP A 130 4.72 -4.82 1.22
C TRP A 130 4.02 -5.89 2.06
N SER A 131 3.35 -5.53 3.16
CA SER A 131 2.61 -6.46 3.99
C SER A 131 1.42 -7.08 3.24
N LEU A 132 0.67 -6.28 2.48
CA LEU A 132 -0.42 -6.73 1.61
C LEU A 132 0.10 -7.65 0.50
N LYS A 133 1.22 -7.30 -0.12
CA LYS A 133 1.88 -8.13 -1.13
C LYS A 133 2.37 -9.46 -0.54
N THR A 134 2.92 -9.41 0.66
CA THR A 134 3.32 -10.61 1.41
C THR A 134 2.12 -11.48 1.76
N ALA A 135 0.93 -10.90 1.99
CA ALA A 135 -0.32 -11.63 2.21
C ALA A 135 -0.86 -12.33 0.96
N GLY A 136 -0.37 -12.00 -0.23
CA GLY A 136 -0.79 -12.61 -1.50
C GLY A 136 -1.67 -11.72 -2.38
N LEU A 137 -1.93 -10.46 -2.02
CA LEU A 137 -2.65 -9.53 -2.89
C LEU A 137 -1.76 -9.06 -4.05
N THR A 138 -2.35 -8.82 -5.22
CA THR A 138 -1.62 -8.53 -6.46
C THR A 138 -1.77 -7.11 -6.95
N ASN A 139 -2.98 -6.54 -6.90
CA ASN A 139 -3.31 -5.23 -7.45
C ASN A 139 -3.15 -4.14 -6.39
N LEU A 140 -1.91 -3.78 -6.09
CA LEU A 140 -1.55 -2.85 -5.02
C LEU A 140 -0.96 -1.57 -5.57
N ALA A 141 -1.34 -0.44 -4.98
CA ALA A 141 -0.74 0.85 -5.27
C ALA A 141 -0.54 1.69 -4.01
N ILE A 142 0.31 2.70 -4.10
CA ILE A 142 0.45 3.78 -3.12
C ILE A 142 0.02 5.07 -3.82
N LEU A 143 -0.73 5.92 -3.13
CA LEU A 143 -1.04 7.26 -3.61
C LEU A 143 0.21 8.14 -3.48
N ASN A 144 0.76 8.59 -4.62
CA ASN A 144 1.93 9.46 -4.64
C ASN A 144 1.60 10.83 -4.05
N GLY A 145 2.36 11.25 -3.02
CA GLY A 145 2.08 12.46 -2.26
C GLY A 145 1.03 12.31 -1.14
N GLY A 146 0.35 11.16 -1.06
CA GLY A 146 -0.59 10.85 0.03
C GLY A 146 -1.79 11.78 0.13
N PHE A 147 -2.40 11.82 1.31
CA PHE A 147 -3.60 12.62 1.57
C PHE A 147 -3.36 14.13 1.38
N GLN A 148 -2.16 14.63 1.70
CA GLN A 148 -1.88 16.05 1.51
C GLN A 148 -1.92 16.46 0.04
N ALA A 149 -1.43 15.62 -0.88
CA ALA A 149 -1.53 15.89 -2.31
C ALA A 149 -2.99 15.89 -2.79
N TRP A 150 -3.82 14.96 -2.30
CA TRP A 150 -5.27 14.94 -2.56
C TRP A 150 -5.95 16.23 -2.11
N LYS A 151 -5.66 16.66 -0.89
CA LYS A 151 -6.19 17.89 -0.30
C LYS A 151 -5.73 19.15 -1.07
N GLN A 152 -4.45 19.20 -1.46
CA GLN A 152 -3.88 20.31 -2.25
C GLN A 152 -4.47 20.42 -3.65
N ALA A 153 -4.90 19.30 -4.23
CA ALA A 153 -5.63 19.29 -5.49
C ALA A 153 -7.08 19.81 -5.36
N GLY A 154 -7.55 20.09 -4.13
CA GLY A 154 -8.90 20.60 -3.87
C GLY A 154 -10.00 19.55 -4.06
N LEU A 155 -9.66 18.27 -3.99
CA LEU A 155 -10.56 17.16 -4.20
C LEU A 155 -11.48 16.90 -2.99
N PRO A 156 -12.60 16.19 -3.16
CA PRO A 156 -13.57 15.92 -2.10
C PRO A 156 -12.94 15.24 -0.88
N ILE A 157 -13.38 15.65 0.31
CA ILE A 157 -13.00 15.08 1.61
C ILE A 157 -14.26 14.66 2.35
N SER A 158 -14.24 13.48 2.96
CA SER A 158 -15.30 12.94 3.81
C SER A 158 -14.84 12.84 5.27
N THR A 159 -15.80 12.87 6.20
CA THR A 159 -15.62 12.49 7.60
C THR A 159 -16.53 11.31 7.98
N GLU A 160 -17.20 10.70 7.01
CA GLU A 160 -18.06 9.54 7.21
C GLU A 160 -17.18 8.30 7.42
N LEU A 161 -17.48 7.54 8.49
CA LEU A 161 -16.69 6.34 8.81
C LEU A 161 -17.11 5.18 7.93
N GLU A 162 -16.15 4.63 7.21
CA GLU A 162 -16.37 3.43 6.40
C GLU A 162 -16.16 2.15 7.22
N THR A 163 -17.11 1.23 7.08
CA THR A 163 -17.03 -0.10 7.71
C THR A 163 -17.27 -1.14 6.64
N PRO A 164 -16.23 -1.66 6.00
CA PRO A 164 -16.38 -2.69 4.97
C PRO A 164 -16.90 -4.00 5.56
N LEU A 165 -17.56 -4.79 4.73
CA LEU A 165 -17.84 -6.18 5.08
C LEU A 165 -16.51 -6.95 5.04
N PRO A 166 -16.15 -7.67 6.11
CA PRO A 166 -14.95 -8.50 6.11
C PRO A 166 -14.99 -9.55 5.00
N SER A 167 -13.84 -9.79 4.38
CA SER A 167 -13.68 -10.90 3.43
C SER A 167 -13.34 -12.21 4.15
N ASP A 168 -13.40 -13.32 3.40
CA ASP A 168 -12.94 -14.64 3.83
C ASP A 168 -11.54 -14.98 3.26
N PHE A 169 -10.83 -14.00 2.73
CA PHE A 169 -9.54 -14.22 2.07
C PHE A 169 -8.54 -14.89 3.01
N PRO A 170 -8.01 -16.09 2.65
CA PRO A 170 -7.08 -16.83 3.50
C PRO A 170 -5.65 -16.32 3.26
N ALA A 171 -5.35 -15.10 3.68
CA ALA A 171 -4.04 -14.51 3.53
C ALA A 171 -2.95 -15.45 4.03
N GLN A 172 -1.88 -15.64 3.25
CA GLN A 172 -0.73 -16.48 3.61
C GLN A 172 0.56 -15.73 3.34
N ILE A 173 1.48 -15.78 4.30
CA ILE A 173 2.80 -15.17 4.14
C ILE A 173 3.53 -15.83 2.97
N GLN A 174 3.72 -15.07 1.90
CA GLN A 174 4.45 -15.49 0.71
C GLN A 174 5.97 -15.42 0.99
N PRO A 175 6.69 -16.57 1.03
CA PRO A 175 8.07 -16.60 1.51
C PRO A 175 9.05 -15.81 0.65
N HIS A 176 8.75 -15.60 -0.63
CA HIS A 176 9.62 -14.83 -1.53
C HIS A 176 9.58 -13.31 -1.30
N TRP A 177 8.63 -12.81 -0.48
CA TRP A 177 8.56 -11.39 -0.10
C TRP A 177 9.07 -11.11 1.31
N LEU A 178 9.44 -12.13 2.08
CA LEU A 178 9.87 -11.99 3.47
C LEU A 178 11.06 -12.91 3.75
N ALA A 179 12.25 -12.34 3.87
CA ALA A 179 13.43 -13.08 4.33
C ALA A 179 13.59 -12.94 5.86
N GLN A 180 13.79 -14.06 6.53
CA GLN A 180 14.13 -14.12 7.95
C GLN A 180 15.65 -14.03 8.16
N THR A 181 16.09 -13.74 9.39
CA THR A 181 17.51 -13.56 9.72
C THR A 181 18.39 -14.72 9.21
N ALA A 182 17.96 -15.96 9.45
CA ALA A 182 18.72 -17.14 9.00
C ALA A 182 18.85 -17.24 7.47
N GLU A 183 17.84 -16.79 6.73
CA GLU A 183 17.85 -16.75 5.26
C GLU A 183 18.80 -15.63 4.78
N VAL A 184 18.73 -14.45 5.41
CA VAL A 184 19.66 -13.35 5.09
C VAL A 184 21.10 -13.78 5.37
N GLU A 185 21.39 -14.41 6.51
CA GLU A 185 22.71 -14.97 6.83
C GLU A 185 23.19 -15.97 5.77
N ALA A 186 22.29 -16.84 5.28
CA ALA A 186 22.60 -17.81 4.23
C ALA A 186 22.85 -17.16 2.86
N TYR A 187 22.30 -15.96 2.62
CA TYR A 187 22.50 -15.20 1.39
C TYR A 187 23.76 -14.34 1.40
N LEU A 188 24.26 -13.97 2.57
CA LEU A 188 25.51 -13.23 2.67
C LEU A 188 26.63 -14.01 1.98
N ASN A 189 27.35 -13.32 1.09
CA ASN A 189 28.44 -13.90 0.28
C ASN A 189 28.02 -14.97 -0.74
N LYS A 190 26.73 -15.18 -1.00
CA LYS A 190 26.25 -16.08 -2.05
C LYS A 190 26.44 -15.42 -3.43
N PRO A 191 27.11 -16.05 -4.40
CA PRO A 191 27.26 -15.50 -5.74
C PRO A 191 25.92 -15.18 -6.39
N GLY A 192 25.79 -13.97 -6.98
CA GLY A 192 24.57 -13.51 -7.64
C GLY A 192 23.49 -12.99 -6.70
N VAL A 193 23.77 -12.83 -5.41
CA VAL A 193 22.90 -12.19 -4.42
C VAL A 193 23.54 -10.93 -3.90
N GLU A 194 22.78 -9.84 -3.89
CA GLU A 194 23.19 -8.57 -3.32
C GLU A 194 22.21 -8.18 -2.19
N VAL A 195 22.74 -7.72 -1.07
CA VAL A 195 21.97 -7.22 0.07
C VAL A 195 21.99 -5.70 0.00
N LEU A 196 20.83 -5.09 -0.15
CA LEU A 196 20.68 -3.63 -0.21
C LEU A 196 20.19 -3.10 1.14
N ASP A 197 20.86 -2.07 1.65
CA ASP A 197 20.39 -1.30 2.80
C ASP A 197 19.71 -0.03 2.29
N ALA A 198 18.37 -0.04 2.29
CA ALA A 198 17.54 1.06 1.81
C ALA A 198 17.28 2.14 2.87
N ARG A 199 18.05 2.18 3.97
CA ARG A 199 17.96 3.24 4.96
C ARG A 199 18.81 4.45 4.55
N PRO A 200 18.58 5.64 5.16
CA PRO A 200 19.42 6.81 4.92
C PRO A 200 20.93 6.52 5.11
N ASP A 201 21.77 7.18 4.34
CA ASP A 201 23.23 7.03 4.40
C ASP A 201 23.80 7.19 5.83
N SER A 202 23.17 8.04 6.66
CA SER A 202 23.56 8.21 8.08
C SER A 202 23.37 6.93 8.91
N PHE A 203 22.34 6.14 8.60
CA PHE A 203 22.07 4.84 9.24
C PHE A 203 23.04 3.77 8.73
N PHE A 204 23.28 3.75 7.42
CA PHE A 204 24.25 2.84 6.81
C PHE A 204 25.66 3.04 7.40
N ALA A 205 26.08 4.30 7.55
CA ALA A 205 27.38 4.66 8.12
C ALA A 205 27.46 4.51 9.66
N GLY A 206 26.36 4.19 10.32
CA GLY A 206 26.31 4.08 11.79
C GLY A 206 26.38 5.43 12.53
N LEU A 207 26.10 6.53 11.85
CA LEU A 207 26.03 7.87 12.44
C LEU A 207 24.69 8.14 13.12
N SER A 208 23.65 7.42 12.68
CA SER A 208 22.31 7.43 13.26
C SER A 208 21.77 6.01 13.33
N TRP A 209 20.88 5.74 14.28
CA TRP A 209 20.20 4.45 14.40
C TRP A 209 18.86 4.59 15.13
N HIS A 210 17.98 3.64 14.92
CA HIS A 210 16.69 3.59 15.64
C HIS A 210 16.95 3.23 17.11
N PRO A 211 16.27 3.87 18.10
CA PRO A 211 16.46 3.59 19.53
C PRO A 211 16.30 2.12 19.94
N ALA A 212 15.47 1.36 19.23
CA ALA A 212 15.30 -0.09 19.44
C ALA A 212 16.44 -0.94 18.88
N ALA A 213 17.39 -0.37 18.13
CA ALA A 213 18.53 -1.11 17.60
C ALA A 213 19.62 -1.22 18.66
N SER A 214 20.19 -2.42 18.84
CA SER A 214 21.26 -2.68 19.80
C SER A 214 22.66 -2.26 19.28
N LYS A 215 22.78 -2.05 17.97
CA LYS A 215 24.06 -1.67 17.31
C LYS A 215 23.80 -0.72 16.15
N PRO A 216 24.66 0.29 15.94
CA PRO A 216 24.64 1.12 14.75
C PRO A 216 25.22 0.40 13.52
N GLY A 217 25.07 1.00 12.35
CA GLY A 217 25.67 0.52 11.10
C GLY A 217 24.76 -0.42 10.32
N THR A 218 25.36 -1.19 9.42
CA THR A 218 24.67 -2.04 8.45
C THR A 218 25.14 -3.49 8.54
N ILE A 219 24.47 -4.38 7.80
CA ILE A 219 24.89 -5.77 7.62
C ILE A 219 26.18 -5.77 6.79
N ALA A 220 27.19 -6.54 7.23
CA ALA A 220 28.46 -6.64 6.53
C ALA A 220 28.25 -7.11 5.08
N GLY A 221 28.79 -6.37 4.11
CA GLY A 221 28.65 -6.66 2.67
C GLY A 221 27.38 -6.09 2.03
N ALA A 222 26.51 -5.41 2.79
CA ALA A 222 25.38 -4.70 2.21
C ALA A 222 25.84 -3.46 1.42
N VAL A 223 25.12 -3.14 0.37
CA VAL A 223 25.32 -1.94 -0.46
C VAL A 223 24.32 -0.85 -0.03
N ALA A 224 24.80 0.37 0.10
CA ALA A 224 23.95 1.51 0.42
C ALA A 224 22.99 1.82 -0.73
N PHE A 225 21.72 1.98 -0.41
CA PHE A 225 20.66 2.29 -1.36
C PHE A 225 19.70 3.30 -0.73
N ASP A 226 20.23 4.48 -0.46
CA ASP A 226 19.57 5.54 0.31
C ASP A 226 18.19 5.90 -0.27
N ASN A 227 17.15 5.62 0.49
CA ASN A 227 15.77 5.86 0.07
C ASN A 227 15.41 7.34 -0.05
N GLU A 228 16.10 8.26 0.64
CA GLU A 228 15.81 9.70 0.58
C GLU A 228 16.07 10.28 -0.81
N ARG A 229 17.01 9.69 -1.56
CA ARG A 229 17.38 10.13 -2.91
C ARG A 229 16.29 9.91 -3.95
N TRP A 230 15.27 9.15 -3.63
CA TRP A 230 14.17 8.79 -4.52
C TRP A 230 13.03 9.79 -4.46
N PHE A 231 13.13 10.75 -3.53
CA PHE A 231 12.07 11.70 -3.27
C PHE A 231 12.47 13.11 -3.65
N HIS A 232 11.53 13.84 -4.24
CA HIS A 232 11.72 15.22 -4.59
C HIS A 232 11.97 16.08 -3.34
N SER A 233 13.18 16.60 -3.20
CA SER A 233 13.57 17.50 -2.10
C SER A 233 13.26 16.96 -0.69
N GLY A 234 13.32 15.65 -0.46
CA GLY A 234 12.99 15.02 0.83
C GLY A 234 11.50 15.01 1.20
N GLY A 235 10.65 15.44 0.28
CA GLY A 235 9.18 15.43 0.41
C GLY A 235 8.55 14.05 0.24
N PRO A 236 7.21 13.99 0.14
CA PRO A 236 6.46 12.74 0.00
C PRO A 236 6.32 12.24 -1.43
N LEU A 237 6.73 13.05 -2.42
CA LEU A 237 6.60 12.73 -3.84
C LEU A 237 7.84 12.01 -4.34
N LEU A 238 7.65 10.84 -4.95
CA LEU A 238 8.72 10.17 -5.68
C LEU A 238 9.14 10.99 -6.89
N GLU A 239 10.43 10.96 -7.19
CA GLU A 239 10.97 11.50 -8.43
C GLU A 239 10.38 10.79 -9.64
N SER A 240 10.41 11.46 -10.79
CA SER A 240 9.92 10.86 -12.03
C SER A 240 10.77 9.66 -12.45
N PRO A 241 10.21 8.67 -13.17
CA PRO A 241 10.96 7.51 -13.66
C PRO A 241 12.24 7.86 -14.43
N GLU A 242 12.24 9.00 -15.15
CA GLU A 242 13.39 9.48 -15.93
C GLU A 242 14.56 9.94 -15.03
N ARG A 243 14.24 10.38 -13.79
CA ARG A 243 15.25 10.80 -12.80
C ARG A 243 15.74 9.66 -11.92
N LEU A 244 15.01 8.55 -11.89
CA LEU A 244 15.35 7.35 -11.13
C LEU A 244 16.19 6.35 -11.95
N GLN A 245 16.46 6.63 -13.23
CA GLN A 245 17.35 5.85 -14.10
C GLN A 245 18.77 6.40 -14.03
#